data_faf29b180d3592425756380626c46dde
#
_entry.id   faf29b180d3592425756380626c46dde
#
_cell.length_a   1.000
_cell.length_b   1.000
_cell.length_c   1.000
_cell.angle_alpha   90.00
_cell.angle_beta   90.00
_cell.angle_gamma   90.00
#
_symmetry.space_group_name_H-M   'P 1'
#
loop_
_entity.id
_entity.type
_entity.pdbx_description
1 polymer ?
#
loop_
_entity_poly.entity_id
_entity_poly.type
_entity_poly.pdbx_seq_one_letter_code
_entity_poly.pdbx_strand_id
1 'polypeptide(L)'
;MDAFGLVLINDDNSVCPLQIVKVDAVLDLSLANVKVFQEYYYEGDSDIQAIYKFPLSPDAQVTDLNIKIGCHEINGELKEKEEAIKYYEKNIRKGDSAFLLDSFRDDCFQISLGNIEPETKISIEIGYIENLRSLDSIIRWTVPTTIAPKYEANDYGEPKHRLEVSTTILEKNLISKVSSPSHPLEFSYDNNEIRINLSKEIEYLDRDFVLNIYHNHSVENIIK
;
A
#
# COMPACT_ATOMS: atom_id res chain seq x y z
N MET A 1 -5.50 18.97 5.64
CA MET A 1 -5.51 17.70 4.89
C MET A 1 -4.90 16.65 5.77
N ASP A 2 -5.56 15.51 5.93
CA ASP A 2 -4.95 14.41 6.68
C ASP A 2 -3.80 13.83 5.86
N ALA A 3 -2.59 13.81 6.43
CA ALA A 3 -1.44 13.23 5.79
C ALA A 3 -1.54 11.70 5.82
N PHE A 4 -1.25 11.05 4.71
CA PHE A 4 -1.07 9.60 4.61
C PHE A 4 0.42 9.24 4.78
N GLY A 5 0.70 7.95 4.98
CA GLY A 5 2.04 7.47 5.27
C GLY A 5 2.37 7.45 6.75
N LEU A 6 3.65 7.48 7.09
CA LEU A 6 4.13 7.43 8.47
C LEU A 6 4.24 8.83 9.07
N VAL A 7 3.26 9.22 9.86
CA VAL A 7 3.16 10.54 10.52
C VAL A 7 3.78 10.45 11.90
N LEU A 8 4.80 11.25 12.18
CA LEU A 8 5.48 11.31 13.47
C LEU A 8 4.62 12.09 14.48
N ILE A 9 4.50 11.58 15.71
CA ILE A 9 3.80 12.27 16.80
C ILE A 9 4.80 13.22 17.48
N ASN A 10 4.95 14.39 16.90
CA ASN A 10 5.76 15.49 17.41
C ASN A 10 4.95 16.80 17.32
N ASP A 11 5.55 17.91 17.73
CA ASP A 11 4.89 19.22 17.74
C ASP A 11 4.38 19.64 16.36
N ASP A 12 5.05 19.21 15.29
CA ASP A 12 4.74 19.59 13.90
C ASP A 12 3.91 18.52 13.15
N ASN A 13 3.67 17.34 13.73
CA ASN A 13 3.08 16.18 13.04
C ASN A 13 3.71 15.94 11.66
N SER A 14 5.03 15.97 11.62
CA SER A 14 5.81 15.79 10.39
C SER A 14 5.66 14.36 9.86
N VAL A 15 5.87 14.17 8.57
CA VAL A 15 5.84 12.85 7.94
C VAL A 15 7.25 12.30 7.84
N CYS A 16 7.42 11.05 8.28
CA CYS A 16 8.69 10.33 8.13
C CYS A 16 9.05 10.17 6.65
N PRO A 17 10.29 10.43 6.24
CA PRO A 17 10.71 10.30 4.86
C PRO A 17 10.50 8.90 4.29
N LEU A 18 9.67 8.81 3.26
CA LEU A 18 9.46 7.59 2.49
C LEU A 18 10.64 7.38 1.53
N GLN A 19 11.18 6.17 1.46
CA GLN A 19 12.31 5.81 0.61
C GLN A 19 11.86 5.03 -0.64
N ILE A 20 11.01 4.03 -0.45
CA ILE A 20 10.53 3.17 -1.53
C ILE A 20 9.11 2.69 -1.28
N VAL A 21 8.35 2.56 -2.37
CA VAL A 21 7.08 1.84 -2.42
C VAL A 21 7.20 0.74 -3.47
N LYS A 22 6.81 -0.47 -3.09
CA LYS A 22 6.67 -1.60 -4.01
C LYS A 22 5.23 -2.10 -3.97
N VAL A 23 4.66 -2.32 -5.13
CA VAL A 23 3.33 -2.89 -5.31
C VAL A 23 3.45 -4.16 -6.12
N ASP A 24 3.08 -5.28 -5.51
CA ASP A 24 2.95 -6.57 -6.16
C ASP A 24 1.49 -6.98 -6.18
N ALA A 25 0.94 -7.28 -7.36
CA ALA A 25 -0.47 -7.61 -7.48
C ALA A 25 -0.73 -8.77 -8.44
N VAL A 26 -1.71 -9.59 -8.09
CA VAL A 26 -2.29 -10.60 -8.97
C VAL A 26 -3.78 -10.30 -9.13
N LEU A 27 -4.18 -10.09 -10.38
CA LEU A 27 -5.55 -9.76 -10.73
C LEU A 27 -6.17 -10.87 -11.57
N ASP A 28 -7.38 -11.26 -11.23
CA ASP A 28 -8.31 -11.89 -12.15
C ASP A 28 -9.41 -10.90 -12.57
N LEU A 29 -10.47 -11.32 -13.25
CA LEU A 29 -11.53 -10.40 -13.67
C LEU A 29 -12.50 -9.99 -12.54
N SER A 30 -12.35 -10.54 -11.35
CA SER A 30 -13.25 -10.33 -10.22
C SER A 30 -12.55 -9.83 -8.96
N LEU A 31 -11.29 -10.17 -8.78
CA LEU A 31 -10.54 -9.95 -7.55
C LEU A 31 -9.12 -9.45 -7.83
N ALA A 32 -8.65 -8.53 -7.03
CA ALA A 32 -7.24 -8.18 -6.91
C ALA A 32 -6.68 -8.67 -5.58
N ASN A 33 -5.55 -9.39 -5.62
CA ASN A 33 -4.73 -9.70 -4.45
C ASN A 33 -3.48 -8.83 -4.54
N VAL A 34 -3.29 -7.96 -3.56
CA VAL A 34 -2.31 -6.88 -3.60
C VAL A 34 -1.43 -6.92 -2.37
N LYS A 35 -0.13 -6.74 -2.56
CA LYS A 35 0.84 -6.48 -1.51
C LYS A 35 1.49 -5.13 -1.76
N VAL A 36 1.51 -4.28 -0.75
CA VAL A 36 2.18 -2.98 -0.78
C VAL A 36 3.25 -2.97 0.29
N PHE A 37 4.48 -2.82 -0.13
CA PHE A 37 5.64 -2.65 0.73
C PHE A 37 6.08 -1.19 0.69
N GLN A 38 6.34 -0.61 1.87
CA GLN A 38 6.84 0.74 2.05
C GLN A 38 8.02 0.74 3.01
N GLU A 39 9.03 1.50 2.68
CA GLU A 39 10.21 1.69 3.53
C GLU A 39 10.38 3.17 3.85
N TYR A 40 10.55 3.47 5.12
CA TYR A 40 10.78 4.78 5.68
C TYR A 40 12.09 4.81 6.43
N TYR A 41 12.67 6.01 6.57
CA TYR A 41 13.86 6.22 7.38
C TYR A 41 13.65 7.39 8.33
N TYR A 42 13.76 7.13 9.62
CA TYR A 42 13.65 8.14 10.66
C TYR A 42 15.03 8.69 11.02
N GLU A 43 15.27 9.97 10.76
CA GLU A 43 16.54 10.69 10.96
C GLU A 43 16.55 11.54 12.24
N GLY A 44 15.55 11.40 13.14
CA GLY A 44 15.44 12.21 14.34
C GLY A 44 16.49 11.87 15.40
N ASP A 45 16.60 12.73 16.44
CA ASP A 45 17.60 12.63 17.51
C ASP A 45 17.09 11.98 18.79
N SER A 46 15.82 11.63 18.86
CA SER A 46 15.16 11.05 20.05
C SER A 46 14.11 10.02 19.68
N ASP A 47 13.80 9.13 20.61
CA ASP A 47 12.74 8.16 20.45
C ASP A 47 11.39 8.85 20.16
N ILE A 48 10.64 8.32 19.20
CA ILE A 48 9.38 8.90 18.77
C ILE A 48 8.29 7.84 18.63
N GLN A 49 7.05 8.30 18.66
CA GLN A 49 5.88 7.53 18.27
C GLN A 49 5.41 8.01 16.90
N ALA A 50 4.79 7.13 16.14
CA ALA A 50 4.24 7.45 14.83
C ALA A 50 2.87 6.81 14.61
N ILE A 51 2.10 7.41 13.71
CA ILE A 51 0.86 6.86 13.20
C ILE A 51 1.05 6.60 11.71
N TYR A 52 0.93 5.35 11.32
CA TYR A 52 0.89 4.99 9.91
C TYR A 52 -0.55 5.00 9.41
N LYS A 53 -0.79 5.72 8.31
CA LYS A 53 -2.11 5.84 7.66
C LYS A 53 -2.01 5.39 6.22
N PHE A 54 -2.85 4.44 5.84
CA PHE A 54 -2.88 3.89 4.50
C PHE A 54 -4.30 3.94 3.92
N PRO A 55 -4.50 4.60 2.77
CA PRO A 55 -5.80 4.62 2.10
C PRO A 55 -6.06 3.28 1.42
N LEU A 56 -7.23 2.72 1.64
CA LEU A 56 -7.72 1.52 0.97
C LEU A 56 -9.12 1.76 0.43
N SER A 57 -9.47 1.04 -0.62
CA SER A 57 -10.86 0.98 -1.09
C SER A 57 -11.79 0.49 0.03
N PRO A 58 -13.01 1.02 0.15
CA PRO A 58 -13.99 0.53 1.12
C PRO A 58 -14.33 -0.96 0.97
N ASP A 59 -14.14 -1.51 -0.22
CA ASP A 59 -14.36 -2.93 -0.52
C ASP A 59 -13.11 -3.80 -0.24
N ALA A 60 -11.98 -3.19 0.15
CA ALA A 60 -10.74 -3.90 0.44
C ALA A 60 -10.76 -4.55 1.81
N GLN A 61 -10.22 -5.77 1.88
CA GLN A 61 -10.02 -6.51 3.12
C GLN A 61 -8.54 -6.78 3.32
N VAL A 62 -7.98 -6.27 4.42
CA VAL A 62 -6.59 -6.55 4.79
C VAL A 62 -6.46 -8.03 5.14
N THR A 63 -5.50 -8.72 4.55
CA THR A 63 -5.19 -10.13 4.76
C THR A 63 -3.92 -10.33 5.57
N ASP A 64 -2.94 -9.46 5.37
CA ASP A 64 -1.63 -9.56 5.98
C ASP A 64 -1.12 -8.18 6.38
N LEU A 65 -0.40 -8.13 7.49
CA LEU A 65 0.33 -6.95 7.95
C LEU A 65 1.63 -7.39 8.57
N ASN A 66 2.74 -6.91 8.03
CA ASN A 66 4.07 -7.09 8.59
C ASN A 66 4.73 -5.72 8.78
N ILE A 67 5.25 -5.47 9.98
CA ILE A 67 5.96 -4.23 10.31
C ILE A 67 7.31 -4.59 10.89
N LYS A 68 8.36 -3.94 10.39
CA LYS A 68 9.71 -4.08 10.90
C LYS A 68 10.26 -2.72 11.27
N ILE A 69 10.70 -2.58 12.52
CA ILE A 69 11.33 -1.37 13.08
C ILE A 69 12.73 -1.75 13.53
N GLY A 70 13.75 -1.31 12.80
CA GLY A 70 15.13 -1.74 13.04
C GLY A 70 15.28 -3.26 12.95
N CYS A 71 15.65 -3.90 14.06
CA CYS A 71 15.78 -5.36 14.17
C CYS A 71 14.51 -6.06 14.68
N HIS A 72 13.48 -5.34 15.08
CA HIS A 72 12.24 -5.88 15.59
C HIS A 72 11.23 -6.09 14.48
N GLU A 73 10.74 -7.31 14.34
CA GLU A 73 9.70 -7.67 13.36
C GLU A 73 8.43 -8.06 14.08
N ILE A 74 7.30 -7.50 13.64
CA ILE A 74 5.99 -7.69 14.25
C ILE A 74 5.01 -8.08 13.13
N ASN A 75 4.47 -9.28 13.25
CA ASN A 75 3.43 -9.78 12.35
C ASN A 75 2.06 -9.43 12.94
N GLY A 76 1.20 -8.82 12.13
CA GLY A 76 -0.17 -8.53 12.52
C GLY A 76 -0.99 -9.81 12.62
N GLU A 77 -1.71 -9.97 13.72
CA GLU A 77 -2.73 -11.00 13.87
C GLU A 77 -4.11 -10.36 13.68
N LEU A 78 -4.91 -10.90 12.78
CA LEU A 78 -6.31 -10.50 12.64
C LEU A 78 -7.09 -10.99 13.86
N LYS A 79 -7.59 -10.06 14.66
CA LYS A 79 -8.42 -10.33 15.84
C LYS A 79 -9.70 -9.53 15.81
N GLU A 80 -10.72 -9.97 16.52
CA GLU A 80 -11.89 -9.12 16.77
C GLU A 80 -11.47 -7.83 17.51
N LYS A 81 -12.09 -6.70 17.15
CA LYS A 81 -11.70 -5.34 17.59
C LYS A 81 -11.50 -5.24 19.11
N GLU A 82 -12.43 -5.80 19.90
CA GLU A 82 -12.35 -5.75 21.38
C GLU A 82 -11.18 -6.56 21.95
N GLU A 83 -10.86 -7.69 21.32
CA GLU A 83 -9.71 -8.51 21.73
C GLU A 83 -8.39 -7.85 21.34
N ALA A 84 -8.34 -7.22 20.15
CA ALA A 84 -7.17 -6.50 19.68
C ALA A 84 -6.83 -5.32 20.61
N ILE A 85 -7.81 -4.54 21.05
CA ILE A 85 -7.62 -3.43 21.98
C ILE A 85 -7.06 -3.93 23.32
N LYS A 86 -7.64 -4.98 23.90
CA LYS A 86 -7.16 -5.56 25.17
C LYS A 86 -5.74 -6.10 25.06
N TYR A 87 -5.41 -6.73 23.93
CA TYR A 87 -4.07 -7.25 23.65
C TYR A 87 -3.04 -6.12 23.53
N TYR A 88 -3.38 -5.06 22.78
CA TYR A 88 -2.56 -3.86 22.62
C TYR A 88 -2.26 -3.19 23.97
N GLU A 89 -3.29 -2.87 24.76
CA GLU A 89 -3.12 -2.24 26.10
C GLU A 89 -2.26 -3.09 27.05
N LYS A 90 -2.40 -4.42 27.00
CA LYS A 90 -1.62 -5.34 27.83
C LYS A 90 -0.13 -5.30 27.47
N ASN A 91 0.21 -5.25 26.20
CA ASN A 91 1.60 -5.27 25.72
C ASN A 91 2.28 -3.91 25.94
N ILE A 92 1.59 -2.80 25.69
CA ILE A 92 2.11 -1.45 25.98
C ILE A 92 2.43 -1.30 27.47
N ARG A 93 1.58 -1.79 28.38
CA ARG A 93 1.86 -1.75 29.84
C ARG A 93 3.08 -2.56 30.25
N LYS A 94 3.50 -3.54 29.45
CA LYS A 94 4.71 -4.34 29.67
C LYS A 94 5.97 -3.71 29.10
N GLY A 95 5.85 -2.59 28.34
CA GLY A 95 6.94 -1.98 27.61
C GLY A 95 7.28 -2.70 26.29
N ASP A 96 6.45 -3.65 25.85
CA ASP A 96 6.62 -4.34 24.58
C ASP A 96 6.14 -3.43 23.45
N SER A 97 6.82 -3.50 22.28
CA SER A 97 6.34 -2.86 21.06
C SER A 97 5.05 -3.54 20.61
N ALA A 98 3.97 -2.80 20.54
CA ALA A 98 2.68 -3.28 20.09
C ALA A 98 2.03 -2.26 19.18
N PHE A 99 1.18 -2.73 18.28
CA PHE A 99 0.38 -1.86 17.45
C PHE A 99 -1.05 -2.36 17.32
N LEU A 100 -1.95 -1.45 17.04
CA LEU A 100 -3.35 -1.72 16.80
C LEU A 100 -3.71 -1.22 15.41
N LEU A 101 -4.16 -2.13 14.54
CA LEU A 101 -4.77 -1.77 13.28
C LEU A 101 -6.24 -1.40 13.53
N ASP A 102 -6.62 -0.18 13.25
CA ASP A 102 -8.01 0.27 13.30
C ASP A 102 -8.42 0.93 11.99
N SER A 103 -9.66 0.75 11.57
CA SER A 103 -10.23 1.53 10.49
C SER A 103 -10.56 2.93 11.01
N PHE A 104 -9.82 3.93 10.56
CA PHE A 104 -10.03 5.32 10.96
C PHE A 104 -11.24 5.96 10.27
N ARG A 105 -11.50 5.54 9.02
CA ARG A 105 -12.65 5.88 8.17
C ARG A 105 -12.95 4.69 7.28
N ASP A 106 -14.05 4.72 6.57
CA ASP A 106 -14.42 3.65 5.62
C ASP A 106 -13.38 3.42 4.51
N ASP A 107 -12.47 4.38 4.28
CA ASP A 107 -11.45 4.43 3.23
C ASP A 107 -10.00 4.53 3.74
N CYS A 108 -9.76 4.39 5.05
CA CYS A 108 -8.41 4.56 5.62
C CYS A 108 -8.16 3.65 6.82
N PHE A 109 -7.05 2.93 6.79
CA PHE A 109 -6.52 2.17 7.92
C PHE A 109 -5.44 2.96 8.65
N GLN A 110 -5.41 2.81 9.98
CA GLN A 110 -4.47 3.48 10.84
C GLN A 110 -3.79 2.50 11.77
N ILE A 111 -2.48 2.66 11.96
CA ILE A 111 -1.66 1.84 12.85
C ILE A 111 -0.82 2.78 13.72
N SER A 112 -0.88 2.59 15.05
CA SER A 112 -0.02 3.31 15.98
C SER A 112 1.27 2.51 16.21
N LEU A 113 2.41 3.15 16.00
CA LEU A 113 3.75 2.60 16.21
C LEU A 113 4.42 3.35 17.35
N GLY A 114 4.99 2.60 18.30
CA GLY A 114 5.68 3.18 19.45
C GLY A 114 7.17 2.83 19.46
N ASN A 115 7.95 3.62 20.20
CA ASN A 115 9.37 3.37 20.48
C ASN A 115 10.24 3.21 19.21
N ILE A 116 10.11 4.16 18.29
CA ILE A 116 11.00 4.27 17.12
C ILE A 116 12.25 5.03 17.56
N GLU A 117 13.38 4.33 17.59
CA GLU A 117 14.66 4.92 17.94
C GLU A 117 15.21 5.81 16.82
N PRO A 118 16.13 6.75 17.09
CA PRO A 118 16.86 7.51 16.09
C PRO A 118 17.54 6.63 15.04
N GLU A 119 17.71 7.18 13.84
CA GLU A 119 18.41 6.53 12.72
C GLU A 119 17.86 5.13 12.37
N THR A 120 16.53 4.95 12.51
CA THR A 120 15.88 3.67 12.32
C THR A 120 15.17 3.57 10.99
N LYS A 121 15.37 2.43 10.32
CA LYS A 121 14.62 2.00 9.15
C LYS A 121 13.33 1.32 9.58
N ILE A 122 12.21 1.77 9.01
CA ILE A 122 10.89 1.20 9.23
C ILE A 122 10.37 0.64 7.91
N SER A 123 10.00 -0.62 7.87
CA SER A 123 9.31 -1.21 6.73
C SER A 123 7.92 -1.71 7.12
N ILE A 124 6.96 -1.45 6.24
CA ILE A 124 5.56 -1.83 6.42
C ILE A 124 5.11 -2.55 5.16
N GLU A 125 4.64 -3.77 5.31
CA GLU A 125 4.02 -4.56 4.25
C GLU A 125 2.57 -4.82 4.60
N ILE A 126 1.66 -4.42 3.70
CA ILE A 126 0.23 -4.67 3.81
C ILE A 126 -0.19 -5.56 2.65
N GLY A 127 -0.80 -6.70 2.98
CA GLY A 127 -1.54 -7.52 2.04
C GLY A 127 -3.03 -7.24 2.13
N TYR A 128 -3.71 -7.12 1.00
CA TYR A 128 -5.16 -6.98 0.95
C TYR A 128 -5.76 -7.60 -0.30
N ILE A 129 -7.04 -7.92 -0.22
CA ILE A 129 -7.86 -8.31 -1.36
C ILE A 129 -8.95 -7.29 -1.58
N GLU A 130 -9.30 -7.03 -2.84
CA GLU A 130 -10.42 -6.16 -3.18
C GLU A 130 -11.20 -6.70 -4.39
N ASN A 131 -12.51 -6.44 -4.40
CA ASN A 131 -13.37 -6.81 -5.51
C ASN A 131 -13.16 -5.84 -6.68
N LEU A 132 -12.90 -6.40 -7.86
CA LEU A 132 -12.83 -5.64 -9.11
C LEU A 132 -14.22 -5.52 -9.71
N ARG A 133 -14.61 -4.28 -10.02
CA ARG A 133 -15.89 -4.00 -10.65
C ARG A 133 -15.69 -3.68 -12.12
N SER A 134 -16.43 -4.39 -12.97
CA SER A 134 -16.47 -4.11 -14.40
C SER A 134 -17.63 -3.16 -14.74
N LEU A 135 -17.33 -2.13 -15.51
CA LEU A 135 -18.32 -1.25 -16.11
C LEU A 135 -18.05 -1.20 -17.63
N ASP A 136 -19.06 -1.53 -18.45
CA ASP A 136 -18.93 -1.55 -19.92
C ASP A 136 -17.74 -2.37 -20.43
N SER A 137 -17.50 -3.54 -19.85
CA SER A 137 -16.35 -4.42 -20.15
C SER A 137 -14.98 -3.81 -19.84
N ILE A 138 -14.92 -2.83 -18.94
CA ILE A 138 -13.70 -2.21 -18.47
C ILE A 138 -13.61 -2.37 -16.95
N ILE A 139 -12.52 -2.94 -16.48
CA ILE A 139 -12.14 -2.92 -15.08
C ILE A 139 -11.11 -1.80 -14.91
N ARG A 140 -11.41 -0.85 -14.04
CA ARG A 140 -10.46 0.19 -13.63
C ARG A 140 -9.95 -0.13 -12.23
N TRP A 141 -8.71 -0.57 -12.17
CA TRP A 141 -8.02 -0.83 -10.91
C TRP A 141 -7.09 0.34 -10.57
N THR A 142 -7.14 0.78 -9.30
CA THR A 142 -6.35 1.94 -8.84
C THR A 142 -5.68 1.59 -7.53
N VAL A 143 -4.37 1.77 -7.47
CA VAL A 143 -3.60 1.69 -6.22
C VAL A 143 -3.24 3.11 -5.80
N PRO A 144 -3.64 3.55 -4.60
CA PRO A 144 -3.25 4.85 -4.09
C PRO A 144 -1.76 4.84 -3.78
N THR A 145 -0.98 5.51 -4.61
CA THR A 145 0.48 5.68 -4.45
C THR A 145 0.86 7.09 -4.01
N THR A 146 -0.08 8.04 -4.02
CA THR A 146 0.09 9.39 -3.46
C THR A 146 0.05 9.41 -1.93
N ILE A 147 0.84 8.52 -1.31
CA ILE A 147 0.86 8.30 0.14
C ILE A 147 1.86 9.24 0.83
N ALA A 148 2.83 9.75 0.09
CA ALA A 148 3.78 10.74 0.59
C ALA A 148 3.17 12.15 0.46
N PRO A 149 3.36 13.03 1.47
CA PRO A 149 3.07 14.44 1.27
C PRO A 149 3.88 14.92 0.06
N LYS A 150 3.29 15.79 -0.74
CA LYS A 150 4.04 16.49 -1.78
C LYS A 150 5.11 17.30 -1.05
N TYR A 151 6.29 16.72 -0.89
CA TYR A 151 7.44 17.52 -0.49
C TYR A 151 7.63 18.56 -1.58
N GLU A 152 7.56 19.82 -1.21
CA GLU A 152 8.03 20.90 -2.06
C GLU A 152 9.44 20.49 -2.52
N ALA A 153 9.61 20.43 -3.83
CA ALA A 153 10.89 20.10 -4.43
C ALA A 153 11.92 21.06 -3.81
N ASN A 154 12.74 20.55 -2.92
CA ASN A 154 13.92 21.28 -2.51
C ASN A 154 14.73 21.56 -3.77
N ASP A 155 15.34 22.71 -3.90
CA ASP A 155 16.01 23.32 -5.06
C ASP A 155 16.99 22.46 -5.88
N TYR A 156 17.04 21.14 -5.67
CA TYR A 156 17.95 20.17 -6.33
C TYR A 156 17.29 18.98 -7.00
N GLY A 157 15.99 19.02 -7.25
CA GLY A 157 15.36 18.35 -8.41
C GLY A 157 15.29 16.81 -8.45
N GLU A 158 15.73 16.04 -7.47
CA GLU A 158 15.62 14.58 -7.52
C GLU A 158 14.58 14.04 -6.53
N PRO A 159 13.74 13.08 -6.95
CA PRO A 159 12.77 12.46 -6.05
C PRO A 159 13.51 11.62 -5.01
N LYS A 160 13.15 11.83 -3.75
CA LYS A 160 13.73 11.07 -2.63
C LYS A 160 13.16 9.66 -2.48
N HIS A 161 12.21 9.25 -3.31
CA HIS A 161 11.51 7.97 -3.17
C HIS A 161 11.29 7.29 -4.52
N ARG A 162 11.25 5.97 -4.50
CA ARG A 162 11.14 5.10 -5.68
C ARG A 162 9.82 4.34 -5.65
N LEU A 163 9.16 4.26 -6.80
CA LEU A 163 7.98 3.42 -7.03
C LEU A 163 8.35 2.22 -7.92
N GLU A 164 8.05 1.03 -7.46
CA GLU A 164 8.11 -0.21 -8.22
C GLU A 164 6.70 -0.82 -8.27
N VAL A 165 6.24 -1.22 -9.44
CA VAL A 165 4.95 -1.91 -9.60
C VAL A 165 5.16 -3.16 -10.45
N SER A 166 4.73 -4.29 -9.93
CA SER A 166 4.67 -5.57 -10.61
C SER A 166 3.25 -6.10 -10.54
N THR A 167 2.62 -6.34 -11.66
CA THR A 167 1.23 -6.80 -11.72
C THR A 167 1.12 -7.98 -12.67
N THR A 168 0.47 -9.05 -12.24
CA THR A 168 0.12 -10.20 -13.08
C THR A 168 -1.39 -10.25 -13.27
N ILE A 169 -1.84 -10.21 -14.51
CA ILE A 169 -3.26 -10.44 -14.85
C ILE A 169 -3.39 -11.88 -15.35
N LEU A 170 -4.28 -12.62 -14.69
CA LEU A 170 -4.64 -13.98 -15.07
C LEU A 170 -5.64 -13.98 -16.24
N GLU A 171 -5.84 -15.14 -16.87
CA GLU A 171 -6.85 -15.34 -17.92
C GLU A 171 -6.70 -14.40 -19.12
N LYS A 172 -5.47 -14.24 -19.63
CA LYS A 172 -5.10 -13.42 -20.77
C LYS A 172 -6.05 -13.55 -21.97
N ASN A 173 -6.60 -14.77 -22.21
CA ASN A 173 -7.48 -15.03 -23.34
C ASN A 173 -8.80 -14.25 -23.28
N LEU A 174 -9.20 -13.81 -22.10
CA LEU A 174 -10.40 -12.99 -21.87
C LEU A 174 -10.10 -11.48 -22.01
N ILE A 175 -8.84 -11.09 -22.03
CA ILE A 175 -8.40 -9.70 -22.08
C ILE A 175 -8.18 -9.26 -23.51
N SER A 176 -8.83 -8.16 -23.90
CA SER A 176 -8.66 -7.56 -25.23
C SER A 176 -7.57 -6.48 -25.26
N LYS A 177 -7.42 -5.73 -24.16
CA LYS A 177 -6.45 -4.64 -24.02
C LYS A 177 -6.16 -4.35 -22.57
N VAL A 178 -4.93 -3.91 -22.29
CA VAL A 178 -4.55 -3.30 -21.01
C VAL A 178 -3.87 -1.96 -21.30
N SER A 179 -4.17 -0.95 -20.49
CA SER A 179 -3.54 0.37 -20.60
C SER A 179 -3.50 1.06 -19.23
N SER A 180 -2.56 1.98 -19.05
CA SER A 180 -2.50 2.85 -17.90
C SER A 180 -2.56 4.31 -18.35
N PRO A 181 -3.47 5.12 -17.82
CA PRO A 181 -3.50 6.56 -18.04
C PRO A 181 -2.49 7.32 -17.16
N SER A 182 -1.95 6.64 -16.13
CA SER A 182 -1.09 7.28 -15.12
C SER A 182 0.40 7.06 -15.36
N HIS A 183 0.81 5.86 -15.77
CA HIS A 183 2.21 5.47 -15.88
C HIS A 183 2.50 4.71 -17.19
N PRO A 184 3.67 4.88 -17.79
CA PRO A 184 4.10 4.04 -18.91
C PRO A 184 4.41 2.62 -18.42
N LEU A 185 4.00 1.62 -19.19
CA LEU A 185 4.05 0.21 -18.83
C LEU A 185 4.89 -0.61 -19.79
N GLU A 186 5.58 -1.61 -19.26
CA GLU A 186 6.16 -2.72 -20.00
C GLU A 186 5.33 -3.99 -19.80
N PHE A 187 5.15 -4.73 -20.90
CA PHE A 187 4.34 -5.94 -20.93
C PHE A 187 5.19 -7.14 -21.28
N SER A 188 5.01 -8.22 -20.56
CA SER A 188 5.46 -9.54 -20.95
C SER A 188 4.30 -10.53 -20.89
N TYR A 189 4.32 -11.52 -21.77
CA TYR A 189 3.24 -12.48 -21.94
C TYR A 189 3.80 -13.88 -21.74
N ASP A 190 3.17 -14.62 -20.83
CA ASP A 190 3.54 -15.99 -20.54
C ASP A 190 2.26 -16.84 -20.45
N ASN A 191 2.21 -17.97 -21.17
CA ASN A 191 1.04 -18.87 -21.21
C ASN A 191 -0.31 -18.13 -21.23
N ASN A 192 -1.03 -18.15 -20.11
CA ASN A 192 -2.33 -17.49 -19.93
C ASN A 192 -2.26 -16.24 -19.04
N GLU A 193 -1.10 -15.63 -18.88
CA GLU A 193 -0.86 -14.48 -18.02
C GLU A 193 -0.33 -13.27 -18.80
N ILE A 194 -0.65 -12.07 -18.30
CA ILE A 194 -0.03 -10.81 -18.72
C ILE A 194 0.72 -10.25 -17.52
N ARG A 195 2.03 -10.13 -17.63
CA ARG A 195 2.86 -9.49 -16.60
C ARG A 195 3.16 -8.06 -17.01
N ILE A 196 3.01 -7.16 -16.07
CA ILE A 196 3.08 -5.72 -16.26
C ILE A 196 4.04 -5.14 -15.23
N ASN A 197 4.98 -4.34 -15.69
CA ASN A 197 5.88 -3.57 -14.84
C ASN A 197 5.86 -2.09 -15.30
N LEU A 198 6.36 -1.21 -14.46
CA LEU A 198 6.65 0.16 -14.88
C LEU A 198 7.80 0.15 -15.89
N SER A 199 7.70 0.96 -16.95
CA SER A 199 8.74 1.04 -17.98
C SER A 199 9.98 1.83 -17.58
N LYS A 200 9.92 2.52 -16.44
CA LYS A 200 11.04 3.25 -15.88
C LYS A 200 11.44 2.64 -14.55
N GLU A 201 12.74 2.58 -14.28
CA GLU A 201 13.27 2.12 -12.99
C GLU A 201 12.94 3.05 -11.85
N ILE A 202 12.72 4.33 -12.13
CA ILE A 202 12.39 5.36 -11.17
C ILE A 202 11.14 6.09 -11.66
N GLU A 203 10.05 5.97 -10.92
CA GLU A 203 8.82 6.74 -11.10
C GLU A 203 8.50 7.50 -9.81
N TYR A 204 7.81 8.64 -9.98
CA TYR A 204 7.44 9.51 -8.87
C TYR A 204 6.09 9.11 -8.26
N LEU A 205 5.95 9.27 -6.95
CA LEU A 205 4.68 9.10 -6.24
C LEU A 205 3.82 10.38 -6.30
N ASP A 206 3.72 10.99 -7.47
CA ASP A 206 2.97 12.24 -7.69
C ASP A 206 1.51 12.02 -8.09
N ARG A 207 1.16 10.77 -8.41
CA ARG A 207 -0.17 10.34 -8.86
C ARG A 207 -0.40 8.88 -8.56
N ASP A 208 -1.67 8.49 -8.42
CA ASP A 208 -2.05 7.10 -8.21
C ASP A 208 -1.72 6.22 -9.41
N PHE A 209 -1.35 4.97 -9.14
CA PHE A 209 -1.21 3.97 -10.19
C PHE A 209 -2.58 3.50 -10.64
N VAL A 210 -2.87 3.63 -11.94
CA VAL A 210 -4.16 3.26 -12.53
C VAL A 210 -3.96 2.30 -13.68
N LEU A 211 -4.71 1.20 -13.67
CA LEU A 211 -4.74 0.22 -14.73
C LEU A 211 -6.17 0.05 -15.27
N ASN A 212 -6.34 0.17 -16.59
CA ASN A 212 -7.60 -0.12 -17.27
C ASN A 212 -7.44 -1.46 -18.01
N ILE A 213 -8.28 -2.43 -17.65
CA ILE A 213 -8.31 -3.78 -18.24
C ILE A 213 -9.59 -3.90 -19.04
N TYR A 214 -9.48 -4.11 -20.35
CA TYR A 214 -10.59 -4.29 -21.26
C TYR A 214 -10.76 -5.79 -21.52
N HIS A 215 -11.96 -6.34 -21.28
CA HIS A 215 -12.25 -7.76 -21.49
C HIS A 215 -13.35 -8.00 -22.52
N ASN A 216 -13.34 -9.20 -23.09
CA ASN A 216 -14.22 -9.55 -24.22
C ASN A 216 -15.62 -10.06 -23.80
N HIS A 217 -15.87 -10.26 -22.51
CA HIS A 217 -17.12 -10.83 -21.99
C HIS A 217 -17.83 -9.89 -21.03
N SER A 218 -19.17 -9.86 -21.08
CA SER A 218 -19.98 -9.33 -20.00
C SER A 218 -19.76 -10.18 -18.74
N VAL A 219 -19.24 -9.63 -17.66
CA VAL A 219 -18.92 -10.31 -16.38
C VAL A 219 -20.15 -10.96 -15.73
N GLU A 220 -21.37 -10.60 -16.18
CA GLU A 220 -22.62 -11.21 -15.71
C GLU A 220 -22.71 -12.73 -15.85
N ASN A 221 -21.82 -13.36 -16.62
CA ASN A 221 -21.81 -14.80 -16.85
C ASN A 221 -20.75 -15.58 -16.03
N ILE A 222 -19.95 -14.91 -15.21
CA ILE A 222 -18.82 -15.54 -14.46
C ILE A 222 -19.20 -15.80 -13.00
N ILE A 223 -20.21 -15.10 -12.47
CA ILE A 223 -20.72 -15.32 -11.12
C ILE A 223 -21.96 -16.23 -11.22
N LYS A 224 -21.73 -17.52 -11.26
CA LYS A 224 -22.75 -18.57 -11.01
C LYS A 224 -22.25 -19.51 -9.95
#